data_60fcbd95ea84a020f4c7c36e17b74dff
#
_entry.id   60fcbd95ea84a020f4c7c36e17b74dff
#
_cell.length_a   1.000
_cell.length_b   1.000
_cell.length_c   1.000
_cell.angle_alpha   90.00
_cell.angle_beta   90.00
_cell.angle_gamma   90.00
#
_symmetry.space_group_name_H-M   'P 1'
#
loop_
_entity.id
_entity.type
_entity.pdbx_description
1 polymer ?
#
loop_
_entity_poly.entity_id
_entity_poly.type
_entity_poly.pdbx_seq_one_letter_code
_entity_poly.pdbx_strand_id
1 'polypeptide(L)'
;LIMAKILVATDKPFAAIAVKGIREVVEGAGDELILLEKYGEKAKLLEAVKDVDAIIIRSDVIDAEVLDAAKQLKIVVRAGAGYDNVDLAAATAHNVCVMNTPGQNSNAVAELAFGMMVMAVRNFYNGTSGTELKGKKLGIHAYGNVGRNVARIAKGFGMEIYAFDAFCPASAIEADGVKPVASPEELYATCDIVSLHIPATAETKNSINYALVGKMPKGGLLVNTARKEVINEAELIKLMEERADLKYVTDIMPVANEEFAAKFAGRYFSTPKKMGAQTAEANINAGIAAAQQIVGFLKDGCEKFRVNK
;
A
#
# COMPACT_ATOMS: atom_id res chain seq x y z
N LEU A 1 34.29 14.39 -8.74
CA LEU A 1 33.02 14.10 -8.06
C LEU A 1 33.36 13.51 -6.70
N ILE A 2 32.80 14.08 -5.63
CA ILE A 2 32.94 13.53 -4.28
C ILE A 2 32.03 12.31 -4.23
N MET A 3 32.58 11.14 -3.87
CA MET A 3 31.85 9.90 -3.69
C MET A 3 30.91 10.05 -2.48
N ALA A 4 29.62 9.87 -2.70
CA ALA A 4 28.63 9.95 -1.62
C ALA A 4 28.56 8.61 -0.87
N LYS A 5 28.26 8.66 0.42
CA LYS A 5 28.03 7.49 1.27
C LYS A 5 26.55 7.25 1.44
N ILE A 6 26.08 6.10 1.01
CA ILE A 6 24.67 5.72 1.06
C ILE A 6 24.53 4.53 2.04
N LEU A 7 23.80 4.76 3.14
CA LEU A 7 23.53 3.77 4.16
C LEU A 7 22.20 3.06 3.89
N VAL A 8 22.22 1.75 3.84
CA VAL A 8 21.00 0.93 4.00
C VAL A 8 20.89 0.54 5.47
N ALA A 9 19.97 1.16 6.20
CA ALA A 9 19.71 0.89 7.60
C ALA A 9 18.40 0.11 7.75
N THR A 10 18.51 -1.20 8.03
CA THR A 10 17.35 -2.09 8.12
C THR A 10 17.51 -3.12 9.23
N ASP A 11 16.73 -2.98 10.29
CA ASP A 11 16.69 -4.00 11.35
C ASP A 11 16.08 -5.32 10.81
N LYS A 12 15.12 -5.21 9.89
CA LYS A 12 14.62 -6.32 9.05
C LYS A 12 15.23 -6.22 7.66
N PRO A 13 16.34 -6.95 7.37
CA PRO A 13 17.12 -6.74 6.17
C PRO A 13 16.34 -7.02 4.88
N PHE A 14 16.82 -6.44 3.79
CA PHE A 14 16.42 -6.85 2.46
C PHE A 14 16.90 -8.26 2.13
N ALA A 15 16.22 -8.93 1.19
CA ALA A 15 16.74 -10.14 0.59
C ALA A 15 18.05 -9.85 -0.14
N ALA A 16 18.98 -10.83 -0.18
CA ALA A 16 20.30 -10.66 -0.81
C ALA A 16 20.24 -10.16 -2.26
N ILE A 17 19.22 -10.60 -3.02
CA ILE A 17 19.02 -10.16 -4.41
C ILE A 17 18.62 -8.66 -4.47
N ALA A 18 17.87 -8.15 -3.50
CA ALA A 18 17.55 -6.73 -3.42
C ALA A 18 18.79 -5.91 -3.08
N VAL A 19 19.61 -6.37 -2.11
CA VAL A 19 20.88 -5.74 -1.74
C VAL A 19 21.82 -5.70 -2.96
N LYS A 20 21.87 -6.78 -3.75
CA LYS A 20 22.64 -6.80 -4.99
C LYS A 20 22.17 -5.72 -5.97
N GLY A 21 20.88 -5.61 -6.22
CA GLY A 21 20.32 -4.58 -7.12
C GLY A 21 20.55 -3.16 -6.59
N ILE A 22 20.42 -2.92 -5.29
CA ILE A 22 20.75 -1.62 -4.66
C ILE A 22 22.23 -1.31 -4.89
N ARG A 23 23.12 -2.27 -4.66
CA ARG A 23 24.57 -2.13 -4.83
C ARG A 23 24.94 -1.80 -6.28
N GLU A 24 24.35 -2.49 -7.25
CA GLU A 24 24.57 -2.23 -8.67
C GLU A 24 24.20 -0.80 -9.05
N VAL A 25 23.12 -0.25 -8.50
CA VAL A 25 22.69 1.13 -8.74
C VAL A 25 23.64 2.13 -8.07
N VAL A 26 23.97 1.94 -6.81
CA VAL A 26 24.81 2.87 -6.01
C VAL A 26 26.25 2.89 -6.51
N GLU A 27 26.89 1.72 -6.59
CA GLU A 27 28.30 1.62 -7.03
C GLU A 27 28.45 1.92 -8.51
N GLY A 28 27.45 1.58 -9.36
CA GLY A 28 27.38 2.00 -10.76
C GLY A 28 27.30 3.51 -10.96
N ALA A 29 26.82 4.23 -9.94
CA ALA A 29 26.82 5.69 -9.91
C ALA A 29 28.15 6.29 -9.44
N GLY A 30 29.08 5.49 -8.92
CA GLY A 30 30.36 5.91 -8.34
C GLY A 30 30.28 6.26 -6.87
N ASP A 31 29.22 5.82 -6.17
CA ASP A 31 28.98 6.07 -4.76
C ASP A 31 29.26 4.83 -3.89
N GLU A 32 29.42 5.01 -2.58
CA GLU A 32 29.71 3.96 -1.61
C GLU A 32 28.42 3.44 -0.96
N LEU A 33 28.21 2.10 -0.98
CA LEU A 33 27.11 1.46 -0.25
C LEU A 33 27.57 0.89 1.10
N ILE A 34 26.95 1.35 2.17
CA ILE A 34 27.16 0.87 3.53
C ILE A 34 25.91 0.11 3.98
N LEU A 35 26.07 -1.05 4.60
CA LEU A 35 24.96 -1.87 5.12
C LEU A 35 25.00 -1.88 6.65
N LEU A 36 23.88 -1.53 7.27
CA LEU A 36 23.61 -1.70 8.70
C LEU A 36 22.36 -2.56 8.84
N GLU A 37 22.56 -3.86 9.00
CA GLU A 37 21.48 -4.84 9.07
C GLU A 37 21.38 -5.46 10.46
N LYS A 38 20.14 -5.81 10.90
CA LYS A 38 19.88 -6.50 12.18
C LYS A 38 20.58 -5.82 13.36
N TYR A 39 20.58 -4.51 13.36
CA TYR A 39 21.35 -3.74 14.32
C TYR A 39 20.77 -3.79 15.76
N GLY A 40 19.43 -4.03 15.91
CA GLY A 40 18.73 -4.28 17.17
C GLY A 40 18.67 -3.09 18.13
N GLU A 41 19.70 -2.25 18.18
CA GLU A 41 19.81 -1.13 19.11
C GLU A 41 19.93 0.19 18.36
N LYS A 42 19.12 1.19 18.74
CA LYS A 42 19.13 2.53 18.15
C LYS A 42 20.52 3.18 18.20
N ALA A 43 21.32 2.91 19.24
CA ALA A 43 22.67 3.46 19.37
C ALA A 43 23.57 3.14 18.17
N LYS A 44 23.43 1.96 17.56
CA LYS A 44 24.18 1.57 16.36
C LYS A 44 23.74 2.38 15.13
N LEU A 45 22.45 2.68 15.02
CA LEU A 45 21.92 3.56 13.97
C LEU A 45 22.48 4.98 14.15
N LEU A 46 22.44 5.52 15.38
CA LEU A 46 22.97 6.85 15.68
C LEU A 46 24.46 6.99 15.34
N GLU A 47 25.25 5.93 15.54
CA GLU A 47 26.66 5.91 15.15
C GLU A 47 26.83 5.88 13.63
N ALA A 48 26.08 5.01 12.94
CA ALA A 48 26.20 4.77 11.51
C ALA A 48 25.76 5.98 10.64
N VAL A 49 24.87 6.84 11.16
CA VAL A 49 24.36 7.99 10.38
C VAL A 49 25.24 9.23 10.40
N LYS A 50 26.31 9.24 11.21
CA LYS A 50 27.11 10.47 11.47
C LYS A 50 27.78 11.06 10.24
N ASP A 51 28.20 10.23 9.29
CA ASP A 51 29.01 10.64 8.14
C ASP A 51 28.46 10.12 6.79
N VAL A 52 27.14 9.92 6.70
CA VAL A 52 26.48 9.47 5.47
C VAL A 52 25.67 10.58 4.79
N ASP A 53 25.63 10.58 3.46
CA ASP A 53 24.91 11.55 2.65
C ASP A 53 23.44 11.16 2.44
N ALA A 54 23.16 9.86 2.45
CA ALA A 54 21.81 9.34 2.17
C ALA A 54 21.53 8.07 2.96
N ILE A 55 20.23 7.82 3.27
CA ILE A 55 19.77 6.65 3.99
C ILE A 55 18.60 6.00 3.24
N ILE A 56 18.65 4.67 3.08
CA ILE A 56 17.52 3.83 2.70
C ILE A 56 17.05 3.10 3.94
N ILE A 57 15.75 3.20 4.25
CA ILE A 57 15.10 2.48 5.33
C ILE A 57 13.90 1.67 4.85
N ARG A 58 13.44 0.72 5.67
CA ARG A 58 12.17 0.02 5.51
C ARG A 58 11.17 0.42 6.59
N SER A 59 11.18 -0.26 7.72
CA SER A 59 10.34 0.02 8.90
C SER A 59 11.09 0.71 10.04
N ASP A 60 12.34 1.03 9.82
CA ASP A 60 13.20 1.69 10.76
C ASP A 60 12.75 3.14 10.98
N VAL A 61 12.89 3.64 12.22
CA VAL A 61 12.38 4.96 12.61
C VAL A 61 13.49 6.01 12.41
N ILE A 62 13.15 7.07 11.68
CA ILE A 62 13.99 8.27 11.56
C ILE A 62 13.28 9.40 12.30
N ASP A 63 13.64 9.58 13.54
CA ASP A 63 13.14 10.65 14.41
C ASP A 63 14.15 11.80 14.53
N ALA A 64 13.81 12.82 15.32
CA ALA A 64 14.65 14.00 15.53
C ALA A 64 16.04 13.65 16.04
N GLU A 65 16.16 12.62 16.93
CA GLU A 65 17.47 12.22 17.51
C GLU A 65 18.40 11.63 16.42
N VAL A 66 17.85 10.82 15.50
CA VAL A 66 18.59 10.29 14.35
C VAL A 66 19.04 11.42 13.42
N LEU A 67 18.15 12.37 13.14
CA LEU A 67 18.43 13.53 12.29
C LEU A 67 19.47 14.46 12.94
N ASP A 68 19.41 14.64 14.26
CA ASP A 68 20.43 15.40 15.01
C ASP A 68 21.82 14.77 14.93
N ALA A 69 21.91 13.45 14.89
CA ALA A 69 23.17 12.73 14.75
C ALA A 69 23.73 12.78 13.31
N ALA A 70 22.86 12.86 12.31
CA ALA A 70 23.18 12.74 10.88
C ALA A 70 23.56 14.08 10.24
N LYS A 71 24.71 14.66 10.63
CA LYS A 71 25.11 16.04 10.26
C LYS A 71 25.34 16.30 8.76
N GLN A 72 25.60 15.26 7.97
CA GLN A 72 25.86 15.37 6.53
C GLN A 72 24.70 14.87 5.67
N LEU A 73 23.65 14.36 6.31
CA LEU A 73 22.51 13.74 5.64
C LEU A 73 21.75 14.74 4.75
N LYS A 74 21.52 14.35 3.52
CA LYS A 74 20.79 15.14 2.50
C LYS A 74 19.43 14.54 2.17
N ILE A 75 19.32 13.21 2.22
CA ILE A 75 18.10 12.51 1.82
C ILE A 75 17.89 11.23 2.60
N VAL A 76 16.63 10.97 2.95
CA VAL A 76 16.12 9.69 3.43
C VAL A 76 15.10 9.15 2.44
N VAL A 77 15.25 7.90 2.00
CA VAL A 77 14.22 7.25 1.18
C VAL A 77 13.67 6.03 1.92
N ARG A 78 12.37 6.06 2.16
CA ARG A 78 11.64 4.91 2.67
C ARG A 78 11.28 3.97 1.52
N ALA A 79 11.85 2.77 1.51
CA ALA A 79 11.55 1.72 0.53
C ALA A 79 10.14 1.15 0.77
N GLY A 80 9.15 1.79 0.20
CA GLY A 80 7.72 1.46 0.28
C GLY A 80 6.83 2.71 0.19
N ALA A 81 5.50 2.52 0.26
CA ALA A 81 4.54 3.60 0.04
C ALA A 81 4.26 4.46 1.28
N GLY A 82 4.06 3.86 2.46
CA GLY A 82 3.88 4.60 3.71
C GLY A 82 5.19 5.19 4.22
N TYR A 83 5.14 6.25 5.00
CA TYR A 83 6.32 6.93 5.57
C TYR A 83 6.07 7.44 6.99
N ASP A 84 5.14 6.82 7.70
CA ASP A 84 4.76 7.18 9.09
C ASP A 84 5.91 6.98 10.09
N ASN A 85 6.95 6.28 9.70
CA ASN A 85 8.17 6.02 10.47
C ASN A 85 9.26 7.08 10.28
N VAL A 86 8.98 8.18 9.58
CA VAL A 86 9.91 9.30 9.41
C VAL A 86 9.28 10.59 9.96
N ASP A 87 9.98 11.27 10.85
CA ASP A 87 9.59 12.60 11.33
C ASP A 87 9.83 13.65 10.24
N LEU A 88 8.78 13.97 9.48
CA LEU A 88 8.86 14.90 8.35
C LEU A 88 9.16 16.32 8.79
N ALA A 89 8.65 16.74 9.95
CA ALA A 89 8.88 18.10 10.47
C ALA A 89 10.35 18.27 10.88
N ALA A 90 10.89 17.30 11.62
CA ALA A 90 12.31 17.30 11.98
C ALA A 90 13.21 17.21 10.74
N ALA A 91 12.88 16.36 9.75
CA ALA A 91 13.64 16.26 8.50
C ALA A 91 13.67 17.58 7.75
N THR A 92 12.53 18.28 7.65
CA THR A 92 12.44 19.61 7.02
C THR A 92 13.30 20.64 7.77
N ALA A 93 13.25 20.64 9.11
CA ALA A 93 14.08 21.53 9.94
C ALA A 93 15.59 21.30 9.75
N HIS A 94 15.99 20.07 9.43
CA HIS A 94 17.39 19.71 9.13
C HIS A 94 17.76 19.85 7.65
N ASN A 95 16.86 20.35 6.80
CA ASN A 95 17.02 20.43 5.34
C ASN A 95 17.27 19.07 4.69
N VAL A 96 16.72 17.99 5.26
CA VAL A 96 16.80 16.64 4.71
C VAL A 96 15.57 16.36 3.85
N CYS A 97 15.79 15.97 2.59
CA CYS A 97 14.74 15.52 1.70
C CYS A 97 14.24 14.15 2.16
N VAL A 98 12.94 13.95 2.22
CA VAL A 98 12.34 12.65 2.48
C VAL A 98 11.53 12.20 1.28
N MET A 99 11.82 11.00 0.79
CA MET A 99 11.07 10.36 -0.30
C MET A 99 10.56 8.99 0.09
N ASN A 100 9.55 8.51 -0.62
CA ASN A 100 9.05 7.16 -0.57
C ASN A 100 9.12 6.50 -1.96
N THR A 101 8.80 5.21 -2.06
CA THR A 101 8.77 4.49 -3.34
C THR A 101 7.34 4.05 -3.68
N PRO A 102 6.45 4.98 -4.12
CA PRO A 102 5.06 4.66 -4.42
C PRO A 102 4.96 3.71 -5.62
N GLY A 103 3.97 2.81 -5.58
CA GLY A 103 3.67 1.94 -6.70
C GLY A 103 4.47 0.64 -6.76
N GLN A 104 5.60 0.52 -6.07
CA GLN A 104 6.47 -0.66 -6.17
C GLN A 104 5.85 -1.96 -5.62
N ASN A 105 4.89 -1.84 -4.72
CA ASN A 105 4.13 -2.95 -4.14
C ASN A 105 2.71 -3.09 -4.71
N SER A 106 2.33 -2.26 -5.66
CA SER A 106 0.91 -2.13 -6.07
C SER A 106 0.40 -3.38 -6.77
N ASN A 107 1.25 -4.05 -7.55
CA ASN A 107 0.88 -5.31 -8.18
C ASN A 107 0.63 -6.41 -7.15
N ALA A 108 1.52 -6.55 -6.15
CA ALA A 108 1.37 -7.54 -5.09
C ALA A 108 0.05 -7.36 -4.31
N VAL A 109 -0.31 -6.11 -3.96
CA VAL A 109 -1.58 -5.81 -3.31
C VAL A 109 -2.77 -6.17 -4.19
N ALA A 110 -2.69 -5.87 -5.49
CA ALA A 110 -3.75 -6.20 -6.44
C ALA A 110 -3.94 -7.72 -6.59
N GLU A 111 -2.85 -8.48 -6.67
CA GLU A 111 -2.90 -9.95 -6.71
C GLU A 111 -3.52 -10.55 -5.45
N LEU A 112 -3.16 -10.03 -4.26
CA LEU A 112 -3.78 -10.47 -3.01
C LEU A 112 -5.28 -10.16 -2.99
N ALA A 113 -5.70 -8.98 -3.47
CA ALA A 113 -7.12 -8.62 -3.59
C ALA A 113 -7.87 -9.65 -4.45
N PHE A 114 -7.30 -10.07 -5.60
CA PHE A 114 -7.88 -11.11 -6.45
C PHE A 114 -7.89 -12.48 -5.78
N GLY A 115 -6.83 -12.86 -5.08
CA GLY A 115 -6.82 -14.10 -4.29
C GLY A 115 -7.97 -14.15 -3.29
N MET A 116 -8.22 -13.05 -2.58
CA MET A 116 -9.34 -12.93 -1.65
C MET A 116 -10.71 -12.92 -2.36
N MET A 117 -10.83 -12.25 -3.51
CA MET A 117 -12.06 -12.27 -4.31
C MET A 117 -12.39 -13.69 -4.77
N VAL A 118 -11.42 -14.41 -5.34
CA VAL A 118 -11.61 -15.81 -5.79
C VAL A 118 -12.03 -16.69 -4.62
N MET A 119 -11.33 -16.59 -3.49
CA MET A 119 -11.67 -17.34 -2.27
C MET A 119 -13.10 -17.06 -1.81
N ALA A 120 -13.52 -15.80 -1.75
CA ALA A 120 -14.82 -15.39 -1.25
C ALA A 120 -15.97 -15.82 -2.17
N VAL A 121 -15.82 -15.70 -3.51
CA VAL A 121 -16.86 -16.15 -4.45
C VAL A 121 -16.94 -17.68 -4.54
N ARG A 122 -15.88 -18.40 -4.15
CA ARG A 122 -15.84 -19.87 -4.04
C ARG A 122 -16.16 -20.36 -2.62
N ASN A 123 -16.93 -19.56 -1.84
CA ASN A 123 -17.40 -19.88 -0.49
C ASN A 123 -16.28 -20.31 0.45
N PHE A 124 -15.11 -19.63 0.38
CA PHE A 124 -13.94 -19.92 1.21
C PHE A 124 -13.47 -21.38 1.11
N TYR A 125 -13.69 -22.01 -0.05
CA TYR A 125 -13.32 -23.39 -0.36
C TYR A 125 -13.91 -24.43 0.62
N ASN A 126 -15.13 -24.19 1.10
CA ASN A 126 -15.82 -25.05 2.08
C ASN A 126 -16.48 -26.30 1.48
N GLY A 127 -16.25 -26.58 0.20
CA GLY A 127 -16.80 -27.74 -0.51
C GLY A 127 -18.16 -27.51 -1.18
N THR A 128 -18.79 -26.33 -0.96
CA THR A 128 -20.04 -25.98 -1.65
C THR A 128 -19.79 -25.26 -2.96
N SER A 129 -20.79 -25.29 -3.87
CA SER A 129 -20.70 -24.60 -5.15
C SER A 129 -20.70 -23.08 -4.94
N GLY A 130 -19.67 -22.41 -5.44
CA GLY A 130 -19.56 -20.94 -5.50
C GLY A 130 -19.94 -20.39 -6.86
N THR A 131 -19.44 -19.19 -7.14
CA THR A 131 -19.63 -18.47 -8.41
C THR A 131 -18.30 -18.09 -9.04
N GLU A 132 -18.32 -17.56 -10.26
CA GLU A 132 -17.15 -17.07 -10.99
C GLU A 132 -17.04 -15.55 -10.90
N LEU A 133 -15.83 -15.01 -11.16
CA LEU A 133 -15.63 -13.56 -11.31
C LEU A 133 -16.01 -13.08 -12.71
N LYS A 134 -15.92 -13.95 -13.72
CA LYS A 134 -16.24 -13.61 -15.11
C LYS A 134 -17.65 -13.02 -15.24
N GLY A 135 -17.73 -11.88 -15.91
CA GLY A 135 -18.99 -11.16 -16.13
C GLY A 135 -19.51 -10.38 -14.91
N LYS A 136 -18.89 -10.49 -13.73
CA LYS A 136 -19.27 -9.67 -12.59
C LYS A 136 -18.77 -8.23 -12.73
N LYS A 137 -19.49 -7.30 -12.13
CA LYS A 137 -19.15 -5.89 -12.06
C LYS A 137 -18.23 -5.64 -10.86
N LEU A 138 -17.01 -5.21 -11.17
CA LEU A 138 -16.02 -4.81 -10.16
C LEU A 138 -15.99 -3.30 -10.03
N GLY A 139 -16.24 -2.78 -8.85
CA GLY A 139 -16.05 -1.39 -8.48
C GLY A 139 -14.68 -1.18 -7.82
N ILE A 140 -13.91 -0.25 -8.35
CA ILE A 140 -12.62 0.14 -7.81
C ILE A 140 -12.78 1.50 -7.12
N HIS A 141 -12.69 1.53 -5.81
CA HIS A 141 -12.80 2.76 -5.02
C HIS A 141 -11.41 3.34 -4.74
N ALA A 142 -11.07 4.37 -5.46
CA ALA A 142 -9.78 5.03 -5.74
C ALA A 142 -8.94 4.36 -6.82
N TYR A 143 -8.59 5.16 -7.85
CA TYR A 143 -7.95 4.70 -9.07
C TYR A 143 -6.47 5.13 -9.16
N GLY A 144 -5.74 4.92 -8.05
CA GLY A 144 -4.29 5.12 -7.96
C GLY A 144 -3.50 3.90 -8.45
N ASN A 145 -2.25 3.76 -7.99
CA ASN A 145 -1.36 2.68 -8.43
C ASN A 145 -1.94 1.27 -8.21
N VAL A 146 -2.56 1.01 -7.05
CA VAL A 146 -3.18 -0.30 -6.76
C VAL A 146 -4.45 -0.48 -7.60
N GLY A 147 -5.34 0.51 -7.65
CA GLY A 147 -6.59 0.45 -8.43
C GLY A 147 -6.35 0.16 -9.91
N ARG A 148 -5.33 0.77 -10.52
CA ARG A 148 -4.92 0.50 -11.92
C ARG A 148 -4.43 -0.94 -12.12
N ASN A 149 -3.66 -1.48 -11.18
CA ASN A 149 -3.24 -2.89 -11.24
C ASN A 149 -4.42 -3.84 -11.05
N VAL A 150 -5.36 -3.52 -10.15
CA VAL A 150 -6.61 -4.27 -10.00
C VAL A 150 -7.42 -4.27 -11.31
N ALA A 151 -7.57 -3.11 -11.96
CA ALA A 151 -8.24 -3.01 -13.26
C ALA A 151 -7.56 -3.88 -14.33
N ARG A 152 -6.23 -3.84 -14.39
CA ARG A 152 -5.45 -4.66 -15.34
C ARG A 152 -5.68 -6.15 -15.14
N ILE A 153 -5.67 -6.63 -13.90
CA ILE A 153 -5.90 -8.05 -13.58
C ILE A 153 -7.36 -8.43 -13.86
N ALA A 154 -8.32 -7.57 -13.50
CA ALA A 154 -9.75 -7.78 -13.70
C ALA A 154 -10.11 -8.05 -15.17
N LYS A 155 -9.43 -7.40 -16.11
CA LYS A 155 -9.60 -7.65 -17.55
C LYS A 155 -9.31 -9.11 -17.91
N GLY A 156 -8.24 -9.69 -17.32
CA GLY A 156 -7.89 -11.10 -17.52
C GLY A 156 -8.96 -12.07 -16.98
N PHE A 157 -9.72 -11.67 -15.96
CA PHE A 157 -10.84 -12.42 -15.44
C PHE A 157 -12.15 -12.21 -16.23
N GLY A 158 -12.16 -11.32 -17.23
CA GLY A 158 -13.36 -11.02 -18.01
C GLY A 158 -14.46 -10.32 -17.20
N MET A 159 -14.06 -9.46 -16.24
CA MET A 159 -14.98 -8.65 -15.44
C MET A 159 -15.37 -7.36 -16.15
N GLU A 160 -16.55 -6.81 -15.84
CA GLU A 160 -16.89 -5.42 -16.14
C GLU A 160 -16.32 -4.52 -15.04
N ILE A 161 -15.56 -3.48 -15.43
CA ILE A 161 -14.77 -2.71 -14.46
C ILE A 161 -15.30 -1.28 -14.39
N TYR A 162 -15.62 -0.85 -13.19
CA TYR A 162 -16.04 0.51 -12.85
C TYR A 162 -15.08 1.11 -11.86
N ALA A 163 -14.88 2.42 -11.88
CA ALA A 163 -14.02 3.09 -10.89
C ALA A 163 -14.58 4.46 -10.49
N PHE A 164 -14.39 4.79 -9.23
CA PHE A 164 -14.55 6.12 -8.68
C PHE A 164 -13.23 6.58 -8.05
N ASP A 165 -12.82 7.81 -8.36
CA ASP A 165 -11.70 8.48 -7.70
C ASP A 165 -11.99 9.98 -7.64
N ALA A 166 -11.78 10.60 -6.48
CA ALA A 166 -12.05 12.02 -6.27
C ALA A 166 -11.04 12.94 -6.98
N PHE A 167 -9.87 12.42 -7.36
CA PHE A 167 -8.74 13.20 -7.90
C PHE A 167 -8.31 12.75 -9.29
N CYS A 168 -8.57 11.51 -9.67
CA CYS A 168 -8.24 10.99 -11.00
C CYS A 168 -9.34 11.41 -12.00
N PRO A 169 -9.01 12.12 -13.08
CA PRO A 169 -10.03 12.53 -14.05
C PRO A 169 -10.65 11.32 -14.76
N ALA A 170 -11.94 11.40 -15.07
CA ALA A 170 -12.68 10.34 -15.74
C ALA A 170 -12.01 9.87 -17.04
N SER A 171 -11.47 10.81 -17.83
CA SER A 171 -10.74 10.52 -19.06
C SER A 171 -9.52 9.59 -18.87
N ALA A 172 -8.83 9.69 -17.73
CA ALA A 172 -7.71 8.81 -17.41
C ALA A 172 -8.17 7.39 -17.03
N ILE A 173 -9.34 7.27 -16.41
CA ILE A 173 -9.99 5.98 -16.12
C ILE A 173 -10.48 5.33 -17.43
N GLU A 174 -11.13 6.11 -18.30
CA GLU A 174 -11.61 5.65 -19.61
C GLU A 174 -10.47 5.19 -20.52
N ALA A 175 -9.33 5.89 -20.50
CA ALA A 175 -8.15 5.52 -21.30
C ALA A 175 -7.62 4.13 -20.95
N ASP A 176 -7.82 3.68 -19.72
CA ASP A 176 -7.51 2.31 -19.29
C ASP A 176 -8.63 1.31 -19.62
N GLY A 177 -9.70 1.71 -20.34
CA GLY A 177 -10.84 0.85 -20.69
C GLY A 177 -11.70 0.48 -19.46
N VAL A 178 -11.76 1.36 -18.47
CA VAL A 178 -12.56 1.24 -17.24
C VAL A 178 -13.69 2.28 -17.32
N LYS A 179 -14.86 1.95 -16.77
CA LYS A 179 -16.02 2.84 -16.77
C LYS A 179 -15.97 3.74 -15.53
N PRO A 180 -15.74 5.08 -15.67
CA PRO A 180 -15.81 5.97 -14.53
C PRO A 180 -17.26 6.14 -14.07
N VAL A 181 -17.47 6.31 -12.77
CA VAL A 181 -18.75 6.69 -12.17
C VAL A 181 -18.61 8.01 -11.42
N ALA A 182 -19.72 8.72 -11.24
CA ALA A 182 -19.71 10.09 -10.73
C ALA A 182 -19.60 10.16 -9.20
N SER A 183 -19.95 9.07 -8.49
CA SER A 183 -19.96 9.06 -7.02
C SER A 183 -19.68 7.67 -6.43
N PRO A 184 -19.27 7.60 -5.16
CA PRO A 184 -19.19 6.32 -4.45
C PRO A 184 -20.55 5.61 -4.42
N GLU A 185 -21.65 6.33 -4.24
CA GLU A 185 -23.01 5.78 -4.19
C GLU A 185 -23.37 5.04 -5.48
N GLU A 186 -23.02 5.60 -6.63
CA GLU A 186 -23.20 4.96 -7.92
C GLU A 186 -22.33 3.71 -8.06
N LEU A 187 -21.08 3.77 -7.61
CA LEU A 187 -20.17 2.62 -7.64
C LEU A 187 -20.74 1.43 -6.87
N TYR A 188 -21.18 1.67 -5.63
CA TYR A 188 -21.70 0.62 -4.76
C TYR A 188 -23.06 0.09 -5.24
N ALA A 189 -23.93 0.94 -5.76
CA ALA A 189 -25.21 0.51 -6.30
C ALA A 189 -25.08 -0.32 -7.60
N THR A 190 -23.98 -0.13 -8.33
CA THR A 190 -23.76 -0.76 -9.66
C THR A 190 -23.01 -2.08 -9.55
N CYS A 191 -22.08 -2.23 -8.59
CA CYS A 191 -21.07 -3.28 -8.62
C CYS A 191 -21.37 -4.44 -7.67
N ASP A 192 -21.13 -5.67 -8.15
CA ASP A 192 -21.25 -6.91 -7.36
C ASP A 192 -20.12 -7.03 -6.34
N ILE A 193 -18.95 -6.50 -6.68
CA ILE A 193 -17.74 -6.52 -5.86
C ILE A 193 -17.19 -5.11 -5.82
N VAL A 194 -16.86 -4.61 -4.62
CA VAL A 194 -16.17 -3.33 -4.45
C VAL A 194 -14.84 -3.55 -3.75
N SER A 195 -13.75 -3.09 -4.37
CA SER A 195 -12.40 -3.16 -3.83
C SER A 195 -11.89 -1.78 -3.43
N LEU A 196 -11.45 -1.66 -2.18
CA LEU A 196 -11.05 -0.39 -1.57
C LEU A 196 -9.55 -0.17 -1.72
N HIS A 197 -9.18 1.01 -2.22
CA HIS A 197 -7.81 1.46 -2.38
C HIS A 197 -7.61 2.92 -1.93
N ILE A 198 -8.58 3.44 -1.18
CA ILE A 198 -8.60 4.81 -0.66
C ILE A 198 -7.60 4.98 0.52
N PRO A 199 -6.89 6.13 0.61
CA PRO A 199 -6.10 6.44 1.79
C PRO A 199 -7.00 6.73 3.01
N ALA A 200 -6.43 6.62 4.20
CA ALA A 200 -7.09 7.09 5.42
C ALA A 200 -6.78 8.59 5.61
N THR A 201 -7.80 9.42 5.43
CA THR A 201 -7.76 10.87 5.66
C THR A 201 -8.92 11.27 6.58
N ALA A 202 -9.01 12.55 6.94
CA ALA A 202 -10.15 13.05 7.72
C ALA A 202 -11.48 12.79 6.99
N GLU A 203 -11.49 12.94 5.67
CA GLU A 203 -12.69 12.80 4.82
C GLU A 203 -13.06 11.33 4.57
N THR A 204 -12.07 10.45 4.50
CA THR A 204 -12.29 9.02 4.18
C THR A 204 -12.47 8.14 5.42
N LYS A 205 -12.13 8.65 6.60
CA LYS A 205 -12.33 7.94 7.86
C LYS A 205 -13.82 7.64 8.08
N ASN A 206 -14.14 6.36 8.34
CA ASN A 206 -15.51 5.86 8.51
C ASN A 206 -16.46 6.16 7.33
N SER A 207 -15.93 6.50 6.14
CA SER A 207 -16.75 6.79 4.97
C SER A 207 -17.42 5.54 4.38
N ILE A 208 -16.84 4.37 4.61
CA ILE A 208 -17.40 3.08 4.21
C ILE A 208 -18.32 2.60 5.33
N ASN A 209 -19.59 2.94 5.23
CA ASN A 209 -20.59 2.86 6.26
C ASN A 209 -21.82 2.05 5.86
N TYR A 210 -22.79 1.92 6.75
CA TYR A 210 -24.04 1.18 6.53
C TYR A 210 -24.78 1.66 5.26
N ALA A 211 -24.95 2.98 5.11
CA ALA A 211 -25.72 3.54 4.01
C ALA A 211 -25.07 3.29 2.64
N LEU A 212 -23.73 3.37 2.58
CA LEU A 212 -22.99 3.17 1.34
C LEU A 212 -22.94 1.70 0.96
N VAL A 213 -22.48 0.82 1.85
CA VAL A 213 -22.37 -0.63 1.59
C VAL A 213 -23.74 -1.26 1.40
N GLY A 214 -24.77 -0.75 2.07
CA GLY A 214 -26.16 -1.20 1.93
C GLY A 214 -26.72 -1.04 0.51
N LYS A 215 -26.13 -0.17 -0.33
CA LYS A 215 -26.52 0.00 -1.74
C LYS A 215 -26.07 -1.16 -2.64
N MET A 216 -25.13 -1.99 -2.20
CA MET A 216 -24.61 -3.08 -3.02
C MET A 216 -25.71 -4.09 -3.40
N PRO A 217 -25.67 -4.63 -4.62
CA PRO A 217 -26.57 -5.68 -5.07
C PRO A 217 -26.56 -6.89 -4.12
N LYS A 218 -27.57 -7.74 -4.24
CA LYS A 218 -27.65 -9.00 -3.49
C LYS A 218 -26.43 -9.88 -3.79
N GLY A 219 -25.80 -10.40 -2.74
CA GLY A 219 -24.57 -11.20 -2.84
C GLY A 219 -23.30 -10.36 -2.94
N GLY A 220 -23.39 -9.08 -2.59
CA GLY A 220 -22.27 -8.14 -2.66
C GLY A 220 -21.04 -8.58 -1.86
N LEU A 221 -19.86 -8.30 -2.39
CA LEU A 221 -18.56 -8.58 -1.77
C LEU A 221 -17.77 -7.28 -1.60
N LEU A 222 -17.44 -6.94 -0.35
CA LEU A 222 -16.54 -5.85 -0.01
C LEU A 222 -15.12 -6.39 0.22
N VAL A 223 -14.13 -5.79 -0.43
CA VAL A 223 -12.71 -6.17 -0.33
C VAL A 223 -11.91 -4.96 0.17
N ASN A 224 -11.19 -5.11 1.28
CA ASN A 224 -10.38 -4.03 1.83
C ASN A 224 -8.90 -4.41 1.90
N THR A 225 -8.09 -3.85 1.02
CA THR A 225 -6.63 -3.90 1.07
C THR A 225 -6.02 -2.52 1.36
N ALA A 226 -6.85 -1.55 1.73
CA ALA A 226 -6.46 -0.16 1.94
C ALA A 226 -6.07 0.15 3.39
N ARG A 227 -7.05 0.56 4.21
CA ARG A 227 -6.88 0.95 5.62
C ARG A 227 -8.11 0.53 6.42
N LYS A 228 -7.93 0.14 7.70
CA LYS A 228 -9.07 -0.20 8.57
C LYS A 228 -9.90 1.03 8.95
N GLU A 229 -9.26 2.17 9.07
CA GLU A 229 -9.85 3.44 9.49
C GLU A 229 -10.93 3.96 8.53
N VAL A 230 -10.94 3.50 7.27
CA VAL A 230 -11.96 3.91 6.30
C VAL A 230 -13.30 3.21 6.53
N ILE A 231 -13.30 2.06 7.22
CA ILE A 231 -14.50 1.28 7.54
C ILE A 231 -15.13 1.79 8.85
N ASN A 232 -16.43 2.05 8.83
CA ASN A 232 -17.22 2.12 10.05
C ASN A 232 -17.59 0.69 10.47
N GLU A 233 -16.75 0.08 11.30
CA GLU A 233 -16.88 -1.34 11.66
C GLU A 233 -18.21 -1.67 12.34
N ALA A 234 -18.68 -0.81 13.25
CA ALA A 234 -19.95 -1.03 13.95
C ALA A 234 -21.14 -1.01 12.98
N GLU A 235 -21.15 -0.10 12.03
CA GLU A 235 -22.20 -0.02 11.02
C GLU A 235 -22.12 -1.16 10.00
N LEU A 236 -20.91 -1.60 9.65
CA LEU A 236 -20.73 -2.75 8.75
C LEU A 236 -21.20 -4.05 9.43
N ILE A 237 -20.92 -4.25 10.72
CA ILE A 237 -21.42 -5.37 11.52
C ILE A 237 -22.93 -5.38 11.50
N LYS A 238 -23.57 -4.25 11.84
CA LYS A 238 -25.03 -4.11 11.83
C LYS A 238 -25.62 -4.49 10.45
N LEU A 239 -25.05 -3.95 9.38
CA LEU A 239 -25.50 -4.26 8.02
C LEU A 239 -25.37 -5.75 7.69
N MET A 240 -24.25 -6.38 8.04
CA MET A 240 -24.03 -7.81 7.77
C MET A 240 -24.92 -8.73 8.61
N GLU A 241 -25.42 -8.28 9.77
CA GLU A 241 -26.45 -8.98 10.54
C GLU A 241 -27.80 -8.96 9.80
N GLU A 242 -28.16 -7.85 9.17
CA GLU A 242 -29.40 -7.69 8.41
C GLU A 242 -29.31 -8.28 6.98
N ARG A 243 -28.12 -8.23 6.37
CA ARG A 243 -27.81 -8.67 5.01
C ARG A 243 -26.95 -9.94 5.04
N ALA A 244 -27.57 -11.11 5.22
CA ALA A 244 -26.90 -12.39 5.28
C ALA A 244 -26.20 -12.80 3.95
N ASP A 245 -26.47 -12.10 2.88
CA ASP A 245 -25.89 -12.28 1.55
C ASP A 245 -24.55 -11.54 1.35
N LEU A 246 -24.25 -10.53 2.18
CA LEU A 246 -23.01 -9.76 2.07
C LEU A 246 -21.80 -10.53 2.59
N LYS A 247 -20.67 -10.35 1.90
CA LYS A 247 -19.36 -10.87 2.32
C LYS A 247 -18.37 -9.73 2.49
N TYR A 248 -17.47 -9.87 3.46
CA TYR A 248 -16.37 -8.93 3.71
C TYR A 248 -15.05 -9.68 3.83
N VAL A 249 -14.06 -9.31 3.03
CA VAL A 249 -12.70 -9.83 3.10
C VAL A 249 -11.68 -8.69 3.19
N THR A 250 -10.66 -8.87 4.01
CA THR A 250 -9.71 -7.78 4.26
C THR A 250 -8.28 -8.28 4.49
N ASP A 251 -7.29 -7.49 4.04
CA ASP A 251 -5.88 -7.65 4.37
C ASP A 251 -5.48 -6.83 5.62
N ILE A 252 -6.39 -6.03 6.14
CA ILE A 252 -6.18 -5.18 7.30
C ILE A 252 -7.09 -5.66 8.41
N MET A 253 -6.52 -6.29 9.42
CA MET A 253 -7.29 -6.79 10.57
C MET A 253 -8.10 -5.66 11.20
N PRO A 254 -9.45 -5.77 11.23
CA PRO A 254 -10.32 -4.80 11.92
C PRO A 254 -10.06 -4.78 13.42
N VAL A 255 -10.45 -3.71 14.09
CA VAL A 255 -10.46 -3.66 15.56
C VAL A 255 -11.45 -4.68 16.13
N ALA A 256 -12.63 -4.80 15.50
CA ALA A 256 -13.67 -5.76 15.87
C ALA A 256 -13.49 -7.16 15.21
N ASN A 257 -12.24 -7.57 14.92
CA ASN A 257 -11.97 -8.83 14.20
C ASN A 257 -12.60 -10.06 14.84
N GLU A 258 -12.55 -10.18 16.17
CA GLU A 258 -13.15 -11.32 16.89
C GLU A 258 -14.67 -11.36 16.70
N GLU A 259 -15.33 -10.20 16.74
CA GLU A 259 -16.78 -10.09 16.52
C GLU A 259 -17.16 -10.45 15.09
N PHE A 260 -16.42 -9.96 14.09
CA PHE A 260 -16.62 -10.34 12.69
C PHE A 260 -16.46 -11.86 12.50
N ALA A 261 -15.40 -12.43 13.05
CA ALA A 261 -15.14 -13.87 12.91
C ALA A 261 -16.22 -14.74 13.58
N ALA A 262 -16.68 -14.33 14.76
CA ALA A 262 -17.71 -15.06 15.50
C ALA A 262 -19.09 -14.98 14.84
N LYS A 263 -19.49 -13.79 14.35
CA LYS A 263 -20.84 -13.57 13.80
C LYS A 263 -20.98 -13.97 12.33
N PHE A 264 -19.89 -13.88 11.55
CA PHE A 264 -19.95 -13.99 10.09
C PHE A 264 -19.09 -15.12 9.51
N ALA A 265 -18.99 -16.24 10.22
CA ALA A 265 -18.31 -17.44 9.72
C ALA A 265 -18.80 -17.80 8.31
N GLY A 266 -17.87 -18.03 7.37
CA GLY A 266 -18.17 -18.30 5.97
C GLY A 266 -18.56 -17.09 5.12
N ARG A 267 -18.57 -15.87 5.71
CA ARG A 267 -18.83 -14.60 5.01
C ARG A 267 -17.78 -13.53 5.30
N TYR A 268 -16.87 -13.79 6.22
CA TYR A 268 -15.80 -12.90 6.63
C TYR A 268 -14.45 -13.60 6.57
N PHE A 269 -13.43 -12.85 6.19
CA PHE A 269 -12.02 -13.26 6.26
C PHE A 269 -11.13 -12.05 6.49
N SER A 270 -10.14 -12.21 7.36
CA SER A 270 -9.02 -11.27 7.50
C SER A 270 -7.70 -12.03 7.47
N THR A 271 -6.70 -11.47 6.79
CA THR A 271 -5.33 -11.94 6.96
C THR A 271 -4.87 -11.70 8.40
N PRO A 272 -3.97 -12.54 8.96
CA PRO A 272 -3.53 -12.39 10.37
C PRO A 272 -2.68 -11.14 10.61
N LYS A 273 -2.17 -10.54 9.55
CA LYS A 273 -1.44 -9.26 9.52
C LYS A 273 -1.49 -8.72 8.09
N LYS A 274 -1.17 -7.44 7.90
CA LYS A 274 -1.10 -6.84 6.57
C LYS A 274 -0.07 -7.56 5.70
N MET A 275 -0.52 -8.18 4.60
CA MET A 275 0.27 -9.03 3.71
C MET A 275 0.38 -8.51 2.28
N GLY A 276 -0.44 -7.55 1.87
CA GLY A 276 -0.54 -7.11 0.48
C GLY A 276 0.80 -6.72 -0.18
N ALA A 277 1.72 -6.16 0.59
CA ALA A 277 3.06 -5.80 0.12
C ALA A 277 4.15 -6.83 0.47
N GLN A 278 3.79 -7.98 1.06
CA GLN A 278 4.75 -8.98 1.57
C GLN A 278 5.11 -10.01 0.49
N THR A 279 5.67 -9.52 -0.63
CA THR A 279 6.25 -10.35 -1.69
C THR A 279 7.73 -10.03 -1.86
N ALA A 280 8.49 -11.00 -2.35
CA ALA A 280 9.91 -10.81 -2.64
C ALA A 280 10.10 -9.68 -3.67
N GLU A 281 9.30 -9.69 -4.72
CA GLU A 281 9.35 -8.73 -5.83
C GLU A 281 9.05 -7.31 -5.36
N ALA A 282 8.01 -7.10 -4.53
CA ALA A 282 7.67 -5.79 -3.99
C ALA A 282 8.83 -5.22 -3.14
N ASN A 283 9.47 -6.06 -2.32
CA ASN A 283 10.61 -5.65 -1.49
C ASN A 283 11.86 -5.34 -2.34
N ILE A 284 12.15 -6.17 -3.35
CA ILE A 284 13.26 -5.96 -4.28
C ILE A 284 13.06 -4.64 -5.04
N ASN A 285 11.90 -4.46 -5.66
CA ASN A 285 11.59 -3.27 -6.46
C ASN A 285 11.63 -1.99 -5.62
N ALA A 286 11.11 -2.01 -4.39
CA ALA A 286 11.14 -0.86 -3.49
C ALA A 286 12.58 -0.47 -3.11
N GLY A 287 13.45 -1.44 -2.83
CA GLY A 287 14.86 -1.20 -2.51
C GLY A 287 15.63 -0.60 -3.68
N ILE A 288 15.47 -1.16 -4.87
CA ILE A 288 16.14 -0.67 -6.09
C ILE A 288 15.62 0.74 -6.44
N ALA A 289 14.30 0.97 -6.36
CA ALA A 289 13.71 2.28 -6.61
C ALA A 289 14.23 3.32 -5.62
N ALA A 290 14.42 2.97 -4.34
CA ALA A 290 15.00 3.87 -3.34
C ALA A 290 16.43 4.27 -3.71
N ALA A 291 17.26 3.31 -4.13
CA ALA A 291 18.63 3.61 -4.59
C ALA A 291 18.63 4.52 -5.82
N GLN A 292 17.76 4.25 -6.80
CA GLN A 292 17.64 5.08 -8.01
C GLN A 292 17.21 6.52 -7.67
N GLN A 293 16.28 6.70 -6.73
CA GLN A 293 15.84 8.02 -6.28
C GLN A 293 16.96 8.79 -5.58
N ILE A 294 17.76 8.11 -4.73
CA ILE A 294 18.92 8.75 -4.08
C ILE A 294 19.94 9.22 -5.10
N VAL A 295 20.29 8.33 -6.05
CA VAL A 295 21.25 8.68 -7.11
C VAL A 295 20.74 9.86 -7.96
N GLY A 296 19.46 9.83 -8.35
CA GLY A 296 18.85 10.94 -9.09
C GLY A 296 18.80 12.24 -8.30
N PHE A 297 18.54 12.19 -6.99
CA PHE A 297 18.58 13.37 -6.12
C PHE A 297 20.00 13.93 -5.98
N LEU A 298 20.99 13.09 -5.70
CA LEU A 298 22.36 13.53 -5.47
C LEU A 298 23.04 14.09 -6.74
N LYS A 299 22.71 13.52 -7.92
CA LYS A 299 23.30 13.92 -9.21
C LYS A 299 22.54 15.05 -9.89
N ASP A 300 21.21 14.97 -9.91
CA ASP A 300 20.36 15.82 -10.75
C ASP A 300 19.40 16.71 -9.94
N GLY A 301 19.39 16.60 -8.61
CA GLY A 301 18.44 17.32 -7.74
C GLY A 301 16.99 16.85 -7.91
N CYS A 302 16.74 15.62 -8.37
CA CYS A 302 15.40 15.12 -8.63
C CYS A 302 14.65 14.90 -7.31
N GLU A 303 13.56 15.65 -7.10
CA GLU A 303 12.68 15.56 -5.92
C GLU A 303 11.28 15.03 -6.23
N LYS A 304 11.12 14.27 -7.31
CA LYS A 304 9.81 13.82 -7.81
C LYS A 304 8.93 13.13 -6.76
N PHE A 305 9.55 12.43 -5.83
CA PHE A 305 8.83 11.63 -4.81
C PHE A 305 8.98 12.21 -3.40
N ARG A 306 9.36 13.49 -3.29
CA ARG A 306 9.51 14.17 -2.01
C ARG A 306 8.16 14.28 -1.29
N VAL A 307 8.14 13.90 -0.01
CA VAL A 307 6.94 13.88 0.85
C VAL A 307 6.95 14.94 1.95
N ASN A 308 8.11 15.54 2.23
CA ASN A 308 8.22 16.69 3.13
C ASN A 308 8.45 17.98 2.34
N LYS A 309 7.75 19.07 2.74
CA LYS A 309 7.86 20.39 2.09
C LYS A 309 8.14 21.45 3.15
#